data_ddd90fa7ccf641f4044a492431e75569
#
_entry.id   ddd90fa7ccf641f4044a492431e75569
#
_cell.length_a   1.000
_cell.length_b   1.000
_cell.length_c   1.000
_cell.angle_alpha   90.00
_cell.angle_beta   90.00
_cell.angle_gamma   90.00
#
_symmetry.space_group_name_H-M   'P 1'
#
loop_
_entity.id
_entity.type
_entity.pdbx_description
1 polymer ?
#
loop_
_entity_poly.entity_id
_entity_poly.type
_entity_poly.pdbx_seq_one_letter_code
_entity_poly.pdbx_strand_id
1 'polypeptide(L)'
;MARTYDYVREFKKKYPATINWWRTKKHSDLVDRNLNPDETVIYAFAAQNNNDHGSIFDTAVLALITQRIIVAQDRLIVGYKVNSITPELYNDMQVNAGIIWGTITIDTMKEVVHFSNISKKALPEIQTTINSYILEEKKKNS
;
A
#
# COMPACT_ATOMS: atom_id res chain seq x y z
N MET A 1 19.50 5.98 4.06
CA MET A 1 18.07 6.22 4.14
C MET A 1 17.31 5.09 3.46
N ALA A 2 16.33 4.50 4.11
CA ALA A 2 15.57 3.38 3.55
C ALA A 2 14.66 3.85 2.41
N ARG A 3 14.66 3.09 1.33
CA ARG A 3 13.79 3.34 0.19
C ARG A 3 12.52 2.49 0.30
N THR A 4 11.53 2.84 -0.48
CA THR A 4 10.26 2.10 -0.50
C THR A 4 10.48 0.60 -0.71
N TYR A 5 11.35 0.24 -1.64
CA TYR A 5 11.60 -1.17 -1.93
C TYR A 5 12.16 -1.95 -0.75
N ASP A 6 12.93 -1.31 0.12
CA ASP A 6 13.45 -1.97 1.32
C ASP A 6 12.31 -2.42 2.24
N TYR A 7 11.30 -1.56 2.42
CA TYR A 7 10.11 -1.90 3.21
C TYR A 7 9.30 -3.01 2.56
N VAL A 8 9.14 -2.94 1.24
CA VAL A 8 8.38 -3.94 0.49
C VAL A 8 9.05 -5.31 0.60
N ARG A 9 10.37 -5.35 0.49
CA ARG A 9 11.13 -6.60 0.63
C ARG A 9 11.01 -7.19 2.02
N GLU A 10 11.13 -6.35 3.05
CA GLU A 10 10.99 -6.82 4.44
C GLU A 10 9.61 -7.39 4.68
N PHE A 11 8.57 -6.73 4.17
CA PHE A 11 7.21 -7.25 4.26
C PHE A 11 7.09 -8.62 3.59
N LYS A 12 7.65 -8.77 2.39
CA LYS A 12 7.59 -10.04 1.66
C LYS A 12 8.32 -11.17 2.39
N LYS A 13 9.46 -10.87 2.99
CA LYS A 13 10.18 -11.84 3.80
C LYS A 13 9.36 -12.29 5.00
N LYS A 14 8.68 -11.37 5.63
CA LYS A 14 7.89 -11.65 6.84
C LYS A 14 6.60 -12.38 6.51
N TYR A 15 6.01 -12.07 5.36
CA TYR A 15 4.71 -12.62 4.95
C TYR A 15 4.78 -13.18 3.52
N PRO A 16 5.54 -14.27 3.32
CA PRO A 16 5.83 -14.76 1.96
C PRO A 16 4.61 -15.28 1.19
N ALA A 17 3.49 -15.57 1.87
CA ALA A 17 2.28 -16.02 1.18
C ALA A 17 1.62 -14.90 0.37
N THR A 18 1.93 -13.64 0.65
CA THR A 18 1.38 -12.51 -0.11
C THR A 18 1.82 -12.59 -1.57
N ILE A 19 0.86 -12.44 -2.49
CA ILE A 19 1.17 -12.48 -3.93
C ILE A 19 1.48 -11.07 -4.40
N ASN A 20 2.77 -10.78 -4.62
CA ASN A 20 3.20 -9.42 -4.92
C ASN A 20 4.50 -9.33 -5.72
N TRP A 21 4.85 -10.35 -6.50
CA TRP A 21 6.17 -10.39 -7.14
C TRP A 21 6.26 -9.62 -8.46
N TRP A 22 5.13 -9.21 -9.06
CA TRP A 22 5.14 -8.58 -10.37
C TRP A 22 5.63 -7.13 -10.30
N ARG A 23 6.78 -6.84 -10.94
CA ARG A 23 7.36 -5.50 -11.10
C ARG A 23 7.49 -4.70 -9.79
N THR A 24 7.69 -5.42 -8.69
CA THR A 24 7.65 -4.84 -7.34
C THR A 24 8.66 -3.70 -7.16
N LYS A 25 9.88 -3.87 -7.71
CA LYS A 25 10.89 -2.82 -7.61
C LYS A 25 10.48 -1.58 -8.42
N LYS A 26 9.90 -1.76 -9.60
CA LYS A 26 9.47 -0.62 -10.42
C LYS A 26 8.34 0.16 -9.77
N HIS A 27 7.37 -0.54 -9.17
CA HIS A 27 6.32 0.13 -8.40
C HIS A 27 6.91 0.91 -7.23
N SER A 28 7.88 0.32 -6.54
CA SER A 28 8.52 0.95 -5.39
C SER A 28 9.33 2.18 -5.80
N ASP A 29 10.08 2.07 -6.89
CA ASP A 29 10.86 3.19 -7.41
C ASP A 29 9.96 4.36 -7.82
N LEU A 30 8.76 4.04 -8.29
CA LEU A 30 7.78 5.05 -8.66
C LEU A 30 7.34 5.86 -7.43
N VAL A 31 7.19 5.21 -6.28
CA VAL A 31 6.91 5.92 -5.02
C VAL A 31 8.06 6.89 -4.71
N ASP A 32 9.30 6.39 -4.75
CA ASP A 32 10.45 7.21 -4.42
C ASP A 32 10.58 8.44 -5.31
N ARG A 33 10.27 8.29 -6.60
CA ARG A 33 10.32 9.40 -7.56
C ARG A 33 9.24 10.46 -7.32
N ASN A 34 8.19 10.11 -6.58
CA ASN A 34 7.09 11.04 -6.29
C ASN A 34 7.18 11.65 -4.90
N LEU A 35 8.23 11.38 -4.16
CA LEU A 35 8.42 11.97 -2.84
C LEU A 35 8.87 13.42 -2.96
N ASN A 36 8.31 14.27 -2.11
CA ASN A 36 8.79 15.63 -1.92
C ASN A 36 10.05 15.60 -1.04
N PRO A 37 10.89 16.65 -1.08
CA PRO A 37 12.16 16.64 -0.33
C PRO A 37 12.02 16.40 1.18
N ASP A 38 10.91 16.81 1.77
CA ASP A 38 10.66 16.68 3.21
C ASP A 38 9.86 15.44 3.58
N GLU A 39 9.55 14.59 2.60
CA GLU A 39 8.78 13.38 2.85
C GLU A 39 9.67 12.17 3.04
N THR A 40 9.28 11.28 3.95
CA THR A 40 9.97 10.02 4.17
C THR A 40 8.98 8.88 4.20
N VAL A 41 9.44 7.70 3.76
CA VAL A 41 8.64 6.48 3.81
C VAL A 41 8.65 5.95 5.24
N ILE A 42 7.46 5.61 5.75
CA ILE A 42 7.30 5.05 7.09
C ILE A 42 7.08 3.54 7.00
N TYR A 43 6.34 3.09 5.99
CA TYR A 43 5.96 1.69 5.84
C TYR A 43 5.52 1.48 4.40
N ALA A 44 5.74 0.28 3.86
CA ALA A 44 5.24 -0.03 2.52
C ALA A 44 5.07 -1.54 2.36
N PHE A 45 4.08 -1.91 1.55
CA PHE A 45 3.93 -3.30 1.13
C PHE A 45 3.39 -3.32 -0.29
N ALA A 46 3.54 -4.48 -0.94
CA ALA A 46 2.98 -4.71 -2.26
C ALA A 46 1.98 -5.85 -2.20
N ALA A 47 0.90 -5.74 -2.97
CA ALA A 47 -0.09 -6.79 -3.11
C ALA A 47 -0.87 -6.54 -4.40
N GLN A 48 -1.81 -7.42 -4.70
CA GLN A 48 -2.62 -7.25 -5.90
C GLN A 48 -3.69 -6.18 -5.67
N ASN A 49 -3.73 -5.21 -6.57
CA ASN A 49 -4.63 -4.07 -6.47
C ASN A 49 -5.77 -4.23 -7.47
N ASN A 50 -6.68 -5.16 -7.20
CA ASN A 50 -7.87 -5.34 -8.02
C ASN A 50 -9.02 -5.89 -7.19
N ASN A 51 -10.22 -5.73 -7.71
CA ASN A 51 -11.43 -6.16 -7.04
C ASN A 51 -11.85 -7.58 -7.40
N ASP A 52 -11.23 -8.17 -8.42
CA ASP A 52 -11.75 -9.42 -8.95
C ASP A 52 -10.84 -10.62 -8.69
N HIS A 53 -10.01 -11.01 -9.64
CA HIS A 53 -9.45 -12.34 -9.63
C HIS A 53 -7.95 -12.40 -9.44
N GLY A 54 -7.37 -11.40 -8.87
CA GLY A 54 -5.98 -11.48 -8.51
C GLY A 54 -5.02 -11.75 -9.65
N SER A 55 -5.09 -10.94 -10.70
CA SER A 55 -4.07 -11.00 -11.74
C SER A 55 -2.76 -10.48 -11.17
N ILE A 56 -1.66 -11.21 -11.41
CA ILE A 56 -0.34 -10.78 -10.98
C ILE A 56 0.05 -9.44 -11.60
N PHE A 57 -0.51 -9.12 -12.78
CA PHE A 57 -0.23 -7.87 -13.48
C PHE A 57 -0.85 -6.65 -12.80
N ASP A 58 -1.72 -6.87 -11.82
CA ASP A 58 -2.34 -5.79 -11.05
C ASP A 58 -1.65 -5.53 -9.72
N THR A 59 -0.42 -6.02 -9.55
CA THR A 59 0.37 -5.74 -8.36
C THR A 59 0.66 -4.24 -8.27
N ALA A 60 0.53 -3.70 -7.07
CA ALA A 60 0.82 -2.30 -6.79
C ALA A 60 1.47 -2.20 -5.42
N VAL A 61 2.08 -1.05 -5.14
CA VAL A 61 2.68 -0.75 -3.84
C VAL A 61 1.82 0.29 -3.14
N LEU A 62 1.51 0.02 -1.86
CA LEU A 62 0.96 1.02 -0.96
C LEU A 62 2.06 1.45 -0.01
N ALA A 63 2.31 2.76 0.06
CA ALA A 63 3.34 3.31 0.92
C ALA A 63 2.75 4.37 1.84
N LEU A 64 3.03 4.24 3.13
CA LEU A 64 2.71 5.27 4.12
C LEU A 64 3.88 6.24 4.15
N ILE A 65 3.60 7.48 3.79
CA ILE A 65 4.58 8.55 3.70
C ILE A 65 4.20 9.59 4.76
N THR A 66 5.15 10.35 5.24
CA THR A 66 4.79 11.50 6.08
C THR A 66 3.81 12.37 5.29
N GLN A 67 2.63 12.65 5.89
CA GLN A 67 1.57 13.51 5.35
C GLN A 67 0.62 12.89 4.33
N ARG A 68 0.93 11.73 3.74
CA ARG A 68 0.02 11.12 2.75
C ARG A 68 0.32 9.64 2.52
N ILE A 69 -0.64 8.95 1.95
CA ILE A 69 -0.49 7.58 1.47
C ILE A 69 -0.31 7.64 -0.05
N ILE A 70 0.65 6.89 -0.57
CA ILE A 70 0.84 6.77 -2.02
C ILE A 70 0.54 5.34 -2.43
N VAL A 71 -0.30 5.17 -3.46
CA VAL A 71 -0.51 3.89 -4.13
C VAL A 71 0.07 4.03 -5.53
N ALA A 72 1.06 3.20 -5.86
CA ALA A 72 1.79 3.33 -7.12
C ALA A 72 1.80 2.01 -7.88
N GLN A 73 1.59 2.10 -9.18
CA GLN A 73 1.61 0.96 -10.08
C GLN A 73 2.29 1.33 -11.39
N ASP A 74 3.38 0.64 -11.73
CA ASP A 74 4.03 0.78 -13.02
C ASP A 74 3.44 -0.27 -13.95
N ARG A 75 2.75 0.17 -14.98
CA ARG A 75 2.06 -0.72 -15.92
C ARG A 75 2.94 -0.98 -17.13
N LEU A 76 2.89 -2.22 -17.61
CA LEU A 76 3.77 -2.66 -18.68
C LEU A 76 3.55 -1.89 -19.99
N ILE A 77 2.29 -1.66 -20.37
CA ILE A 77 1.96 -1.06 -21.67
C ILE A 77 1.43 0.36 -21.55
N VAL A 78 0.60 0.64 -20.56
CA VAL A 78 -0.15 1.90 -20.47
C VAL A 78 0.48 2.93 -19.54
N GLY A 79 1.78 2.77 -19.23
CA GLY A 79 2.46 3.71 -18.36
C GLY A 79 2.24 3.42 -16.88
N TYR A 80 2.24 4.45 -16.05
CA TYR A 80 2.15 4.28 -14.62
C TYR A 80 0.92 4.99 -14.05
N LYS A 81 0.56 4.59 -12.83
CA LYS A 81 -0.53 5.22 -12.07
C LYS A 81 -0.04 5.49 -10.66
N VAL A 82 -0.25 6.72 -10.19
CA VAL A 82 0.10 7.11 -8.83
C VAL A 82 -1.10 7.83 -8.23
N ASN A 83 -1.59 7.32 -7.10
CA ASN A 83 -2.67 7.96 -6.34
C ASN A 83 -2.11 8.45 -5.01
N SER A 84 -2.47 9.66 -4.64
CA SER A 84 -2.06 10.27 -3.39
C SER A 84 -3.30 10.50 -2.53
N ILE A 85 -3.27 9.98 -1.30
CA ILE A 85 -4.38 10.05 -0.36
C ILE A 85 -3.89 10.74 0.90
N THR A 86 -4.42 11.93 1.17
CA THR A 86 -4.11 12.62 2.43
C THR A 86 -4.98 12.06 3.55
N PRO A 87 -4.56 12.19 4.82
CA PRO A 87 -5.34 11.66 5.93
C PRO A 87 -6.77 12.19 6.01
N GLU A 88 -7.00 13.43 5.57
CA GLU A 88 -8.33 14.03 5.57
C GLU A 88 -9.30 13.32 4.61
N LEU A 89 -8.78 12.69 3.57
CA LEU A 89 -9.61 11.96 2.61
C LEU A 89 -9.97 10.55 3.09
N TYR A 90 -9.27 10.04 4.08
CA TYR A 90 -9.49 8.69 4.59
C TYR A 90 -10.80 8.61 5.38
N ASN A 91 -11.66 7.67 5.02
CA ASN A 91 -12.91 7.42 5.74
C ASN A 91 -12.80 6.18 6.63
N ASP A 92 -12.48 5.03 6.04
CA ASP A 92 -12.56 3.77 6.76
C ASP A 92 -11.69 2.70 6.08
N MET A 93 -11.43 1.64 6.80
CA MET A 93 -10.71 0.48 6.27
C MET A 93 -11.43 -0.78 6.70
N GLN A 94 -11.66 -1.68 5.75
CA GLN A 94 -12.24 -3.00 6.00
C GLN A 94 -11.21 -4.08 5.71
N VAL A 95 -11.16 -5.07 6.57
CA VAL A 95 -10.25 -6.21 6.44
C VAL A 95 -11.07 -7.48 6.43
N ASN A 96 -10.87 -8.31 5.42
CA ASN A 96 -11.54 -9.60 5.32
C ASN A 96 -10.50 -10.70 5.21
N ALA A 97 -10.56 -11.67 6.10
CA ALA A 97 -9.59 -12.77 6.16
C ALA A 97 -10.21 -14.05 5.64
N GLY A 98 -9.54 -14.68 4.67
CA GLY A 98 -9.86 -16.03 4.25
C GLY A 98 -9.01 -17.06 5.00
N ILE A 99 -8.77 -18.20 4.39
CA ILE A 99 -8.00 -19.27 5.04
C ILE A 99 -6.48 -18.98 4.96
N ILE A 100 -6.00 -18.58 3.78
CA ILE A 100 -4.57 -18.29 3.54
C ILE A 100 -4.35 -16.82 3.27
N TRP A 101 -5.22 -16.21 2.50
CA TRP A 101 -5.12 -14.82 2.07
C TRP A 101 -6.29 -14.00 2.59
N GLY A 102 -6.11 -12.70 2.55
CA GLY A 102 -7.18 -11.77 2.87
C GLY A 102 -7.11 -10.53 1.98
N THR A 103 -8.05 -9.64 2.23
CA THR A 103 -8.20 -8.40 1.48
C THR A 103 -8.26 -7.21 2.42
N ILE A 104 -7.82 -6.07 1.91
CA ILE A 104 -7.95 -4.78 2.58
C ILE A 104 -8.63 -3.82 1.62
N THR A 105 -9.66 -3.15 2.09
CA THR A 105 -10.36 -2.12 1.34
C THR A 105 -10.26 -0.83 2.11
N ILE A 106 -9.69 0.20 1.50
CA ILE A 106 -9.58 1.53 2.09
C ILE A 106 -10.55 2.45 1.37
N ASP A 107 -11.53 2.93 2.10
CA ASP A 107 -12.53 3.86 1.59
C ASP A 107 -12.06 5.28 1.85
N THR A 108 -12.04 6.09 0.80
CA THR A 108 -11.66 7.50 0.89
C THR A 108 -12.72 8.34 0.24
N MET A 109 -12.70 9.64 0.50
CA MET A 109 -13.64 10.57 -0.12
C MET A 109 -13.42 10.68 -1.63
N LYS A 110 -12.28 10.27 -2.12
CA LYS A 110 -11.91 10.39 -3.53
C LYS A 110 -12.11 9.09 -4.29
N GLU A 111 -11.76 7.95 -3.67
CA GLU A 111 -11.77 6.66 -4.34
C GLU A 111 -11.75 5.53 -3.31
N VAL A 112 -11.98 4.31 -3.79
CA VAL A 112 -11.84 3.10 -3.00
C VAL A 112 -10.59 2.37 -3.45
N VAL A 113 -9.71 2.04 -2.52
CA VAL A 113 -8.47 1.29 -2.79
C VAL A 113 -8.66 -0.12 -2.27
N HIS A 114 -8.41 -1.11 -3.11
CA HIS A 114 -8.61 -2.50 -2.76
C HIS A 114 -7.36 -3.32 -3.03
N PHE A 115 -6.88 -4.03 -2.01
CA PHE A 115 -5.76 -4.96 -2.14
C PHE A 115 -6.21 -6.37 -1.77
N SER A 116 -5.76 -7.35 -2.56
CA SER A 116 -6.15 -8.75 -2.37
C SER A 116 -4.93 -9.66 -2.33
N ASN A 117 -5.16 -10.92 -1.98
CA ASN A 117 -4.15 -11.98 -1.90
C ASN A 117 -2.98 -11.60 -1.00
N ILE A 118 -3.31 -10.94 0.10
CA ILE A 118 -2.37 -10.61 1.16
C ILE A 118 -2.33 -11.79 2.12
N SER A 119 -1.14 -12.16 2.58
CA SER A 119 -1.03 -13.19 3.60
C SER A 119 -1.97 -12.87 4.77
N LYS A 120 -2.77 -13.84 5.18
CA LYS A 120 -3.67 -13.68 6.32
C LYS A 120 -2.93 -13.19 7.56
N LYS A 121 -1.71 -13.69 7.76
CA LYS A 121 -0.91 -13.33 8.93
C LYS A 121 -0.50 -11.87 8.96
N ALA A 122 -0.48 -11.21 7.79
CA ALA A 122 -0.10 -9.81 7.69
C ALA A 122 -1.22 -8.84 8.02
N LEU A 123 -2.48 -9.29 7.99
CA LEU A 123 -3.63 -8.39 8.11
C LEU A 123 -3.63 -7.59 9.42
N PRO A 124 -3.37 -8.20 10.60
CA PRO A 124 -3.34 -7.42 11.83
C PRO A 124 -2.24 -6.34 11.83
N GLU A 125 -1.07 -6.65 11.30
CA GLU A 125 0.01 -5.67 11.22
C GLU A 125 -0.38 -4.49 10.32
N ILE A 126 -0.92 -4.76 9.14
CA ILE A 126 -1.30 -3.70 8.20
C ILE A 126 -2.40 -2.83 8.83
N GLN A 127 -3.41 -3.46 9.42
CA GLN A 127 -4.53 -2.75 10.01
C GLN A 127 -4.04 -1.82 11.14
N THR A 128 -3.24 -2.35 12.05
CA THR A 128 -2.70 -1.57 13.16
C THR A 128 -1.81 -0.44 12.66
N THR A 129 -0.95 -0.74 11.69
CA THR A 129 0.00 0.24 11.15
C THR A 129 -0.72 1.39 10.47
N ILE A 130 -1.70 1.09 9.63
CA ILE A 130 -2.46 2.14 8.92
C ILE A 130 -3.30 2.95 9.90
N ASN A 131 -3.99 2.31 10.84
CA ASN A 131 -4.79 3.02 11.83
C ASN A 131 -3.93 3.97 12.68
N SER A 132 -2.79 3.50 13.15
CA SER A 132 -1.87 4.34 13.93
C SER A 132 -1.35 5.50 13.10
N TYR A 133 -1.00 5.23 11.85
CA TYR A 133 -0.51 6.25 10.93
C TYR A 133 -1.56 7.36 10.74
N ILE A 134 -2.80 6.98 10.44
CA ILE A 134 -3.87 7.96 10.22
C ILE A 134 -4.11 8.82 11.46
N LEU A 135 -4.14 8.20 12.64
CA LEU A 135 -4.35 8.94 13.88
C LEU A 135 -3.22 9.93 14.13
N GLU A 136 -1.97 9.52 13.92
CA GLU A 136 -0.83 10.41 14.13
C GLU A 136 -0.82 11.57 13.13
N GLU A 137 -1.10 11.29 11.86
CA GLU A 137 -1.11 12.34 10.85
C GLU A 137 -2.25 13.34 11.06
N LYS A 138 -3.41 12.88 11.50
CA LYS A 138 -4.53 13.76 11.80
C LYS A 138 -4.23 14.67 13.00
N LYS A 139 -3.50 14.17 14.00
CA LYS A 139 -3.08 14.98 15.15
C LYS A 139 -2.18 16.13 14.72
N LYS A 140 -1.27 15.86 13.77
CA LYS A 140 -0.35 16.89 13.29
C LYS A 140 -1.06 18.02 12.57
N ASN A 141 -2.23 17.71 11.99
CA ASN A 141 -2.98 18.65 11.17
C ASN A 141 -4.13 19.32 11.93
N SER A 142 -4.24 19.06 13.22
CA SER A 142 -5.31 19.66 14.05
C SER A 142 -4.84 20.88 14.81
#